data_7599ec6657009cde7452963d31c03f99
#
_entry.id   7599ec6657009cde7452963d31c03f99
#
_cell.length_a   1.000
_cell.length_b   1.000
_cell.length_c   1.000
_cell.angle_alpha   90.00
_cell.angle_beta   90.00
_cell.angle_gamma   90.00
#
_symmetry.space_group_name_H-M   'P 1'
#
loop_
_entity.id
_entity.type
_entity.pdbx_description
1 polymer ?
#
loop_
_entity_poly.entity_id
_entity_poly.type
_entity_poly.pdbx_seq_one_letter_code
_entity_poly.pdbx_strand_id
1 'polypeptide(L)'
;MNLKEAFRLSNKYQELMSEAEQILENEEYTTQVKNTYLRHKVMNEAEDETVLEQPEMVYYDKITEVATFLVYLLEERGKLAAAIRKAKDALDMDMDSEISLNGCRQNVVRVLRSMNQLRDSERILFGGGQGYRFNVDGEQVAYTCDVRRVKTINFDRNVIRRELGALNKKAEEISARIDLCMITSTVSYTPPFDVGATFDEAFDTFLTSAGK
;
A
#
# COMPACT_ATOMS: atom_id res chain seq x y z
N MET A 1 -23.82 6.31 -0.76
CA MET A 1 -22.47 6.91 -0.78
C MET A 1 -21.89 6.84 -2.19
N ASN A 2 -20.84 7.61 -2.52
CA ASN A 2 -20.13 7.49 -3.78
C ASN A 2 -19.01 6.45 -3.72
N LEU A 3 -18.40 6.11 -4.88
CA LEU A 3 -17.32 5.11 -4.93
C LEU A 3 -16.10 5.49 -4.08
N LYS A 4 -15.74 6.78 -4.03
CA LYS A 4 -14.61 7.26 -3.22
C LYS A 4 -14.86 7.05 -1.72
N GLU A 5 -16.06 7.33 -1.25
CA GLU A 5 -16.48 7.08 0.13
C GLU A 5 -16.52 5.59 0.44
N ALA A 6 -17.00 4.77 -0.49
CA ALA A 6 -17.04 3.32 -0.35
C ALA A 6 -15.63 2.70 -0.22
N PHE A 7 -14.65 3.18 -0.99
CA PHE A 7 -13.26 2.73 -0.84
C PHE A 7 -12.64 3.18 0.49
N ARG A 8 -12.94 4.40 0.95
CA ARG A 8 -12.49 4.84 2.27
C ARG A 8 -13.07 3.96 3.38
N LEU A 9 -14.34 3.61 3.29
CA LEU A 9 -14.99 2.70 4.24
C LEU A 9 -14.38 1.29 4.17
N SER A 10 -14.05 0.79 2.97
CA SER A 10 -13.37 -0.50 2.82
C SER A 10 -11.99 -0.52 3.51
N ASN A 11 -11.24 0.58 3.43
CA ASN A 11 -9.97 0.73 4.16
C ASN A 11 -10.20 0.79 5.67
N LYS A 12 -11.28 1.46 6.11
CA LYS A 12 -11.65 1.50 7.54
C LYS A 12 -11.98 0.12 8.09
N TYR A 13 -12.74 -0.69 7.35
CA TYR A 13 -12.96 -2.09 7.75
C TYR A 13 -11.66 -2.86 7.88
N GLN A 14 -10.71 -2.68 6.96
CA GLN A 14 -9.41 -3.34 7.06
C GLN A 14 -8.63 -2.90 8.30
N GLU A 15 -8.66 -1.61 8.63
CA GLU A 15 -8.02 -1.05 9.83
C GLU A 15 -8.61 -1.68 11.10
N LEU A 16 -9.94 -1.67 11.24
CA LEU A 16 -10.63 -2.25 12.39
C LEU A 16 -10.41 -3.77 12.52
N MET A 17 -10.39 -4.50 11.40
CA MET A 17 -10.06 -5.92 11.38
C MET A 17 -8.64 -6.17 11.86
N SER A 18 -7.66 -5.38 11.37
CA SER A 18 -6.26 -5.52 11.80
C SER A 18 -6.07 -5.24 13.28
N GLU A 19 -6.83 -4.30 13.85
CA GLU A 19 -6.81 -4.02 15.28
C GLU A 19 -7.42 -5.17 16.10
N ALA A 20 -8.56 -5.73 15.67
CA ALA A 20 -9.14 -6.92 16.28
C ALA A 20 -8.19 -8.13 16.19
N GLU A 21 -7.55 -8.36 15.04
CA GLU A 21 -6.55 -9.42 14.85
C GLU A 21 -5.39 -9.27 15.84
N GLN A 22 -4.83 -8.07 15.99
CA GLN A 22 -3.74 -7.80 16.96
C GLN A 22 -4.14 -8.09 18.40
N ILE A 23 -5.40 -7.78 18.77
CA ILE A 23 -5.92 -8.09 20.11
C ILE A 23 -6.01 -9.60 20.30
N LEU A 24 -6.55 -10.32 19.32
CA LEU A 24 -6.81 -11.77 19.40
C LEU A 24 -5.54 -12.63 19.25
N GLU A 25 -4.52 -12.15 18.54
CA GLU A 25 -3.22 -12.82 18.38
C GLU A 25 -2.34 -12.71 19.65
N ASN A 26 -2.65 -11.77 20.53
CA ASN A 26 -1.88 -11.61 21.76
C ASN A 26 -2.30 -12.66 22.80
N GLU A 27 -1.40 -13.61 23.08
CA GLU A 27 -1.63 -14.70 24.03
C GLU A 27 -1.93 -14.18 25.45
N GLU A 28 -1.33 -13.06 25.88
CA GLU A 28 -1.59 -12.47 27.19
C GLU A 28 -3.03 -11.98 27.35
N TYR A 29 -3.70 -11.61 26.24
CA TYR A 29 -5.08 -11.14 26.26
C TYR A 29 -6.09 -12.28 26.11
N THR A 30 -5.68 -13.37 25.46
CA THR A 30 -6.55 -14.50 25.11
C THR A 30 -6.43 -15.66 26.12
N THR A 31 -5.48 -15.59 27.06
CA THR A 31 -5.28 -16.62 28.08
C THR A 31 -5.44 -16.03 29.49
N GLN A 32 -5.78 -16.89 30.45
CA GLN A 32 -5.85 -16.55 31.87
C GLN A 32 -4.73 -17.27 32.61
N VAL A 33 -3.89 -16.51 33.27
CA VAL A 33 -2.79 -17.07 34.08
C VAL A 33 -3.20 -17.10 35.57
N LYS A 34 -3.13 -18.29 36.13
CA LYS A 34 -3.43 -18.52 37.56
C LYS A 34 -2.18 -19.05 38.24
N ASN A 35 -1.62 -18.26 39.12
CA ASN A 35 -0.45 -18.64 39.94
C ASN A 35 -0.90 -19.11 41.31
N THR A 36 -0.57 -20.37 41.67
CA THR A 36 -0.80 -20.90 43.01
C THR A 36 0.55 -21.01 43.73
N TYR A 37 0.74 -20.19 44.74
CA TYR A 37 1.92 -20.21 45.59
C TYR A 37 1.78 -21.33 46.62
N LEU A 38 2.51 -22.45 46.44
CA LEU A 38 2.44 -23.64 47.25
C LEU A 38 3.26 -23.44 48.59
N ARG A 39 2.77 -22.55 49.45
CA ARG A 39 3.45 -22.14 50.67
C ARG A 39 3.52 -23.29 51.69
N HIS A 40 2.53 -24.18 51.73
CA HIS A 40 2.51 -25.36 52.59
C HIS A 40 3.70 -26.30 52.40
N LYS A 41 4.32 -26.30 51.21
CA LYS A 41 5.51 -27.11 50.91
C LYS A 41 6.78 -26.64 51.67
N VAL A 42 6.81 -25.38 52.09
CA VAL A 42 7.94 -24.77 52.79
C VAL A 42 7.61 -24.61 54.26
N MET A 43 6.36 -24.29 54.61
CA MET A 43 5.84 -24.13 55.96
C MET A 43 4.52 -24.88 56.08
N ASN A 44 4.50 -25.99 56.82
CA ASN A 44 3.31 -26.88 56.89
C ASN A 44 2.04 -26.17 57.41
N GLU A 45 2.20 -25.07 58.17
CA GLU A 45 1.11 -24.28 58.75
C GLU A 45 0.65 -23.13 57.80
N ALA A 46 1.33 -22.91 56.70
CA ALA A 46 0.99 -21.84 55.74
C ALA A 46 -0.05 -22.34 54.73
N GLU A 47 -1.06 -21.52 54.49
CA GLU A 47 -2.04 -21.79 53.43
C GLU A 47 -1.51 -21.38 52.06
N ASP A 48 -1.88 -22.15 51.05
CA ASP A 48 -1.57 -21.82 49.65
C ASP A 48 -2.42 -20.62 49.21
N GLU A 49 -1.79 -19.75 48.47
CA GLU A 49 -2.45 -18.57 47.91
C GLU A 49 -2.52 -18.66 46.37
N THR A 50 -3.69 -18.38 45.83
CA THR A 50 -3.89 -18.33 44.40
C THR A 50 -4.16 -16.91 43.93
N VAL A 51 -3.36 -16.41 42.98
CA VAL A 51 -3.47 -15.09 42.38
C VAL A 51 -3.73 -15.25 40.90
N LEU A 52 -4.73 -14.52 40.36
CA LEU A 52 -4.98 -14.39 38.95
C LEU A 52 -4.15 -13.22 38.40
N GLU A 53 -3.36 -13.45 37.37
CA GLU A 53 -2.73 -12.39 36.59
C GLU A 53 -3.70 -11.93 35.53
N GLN A 54 -4.05 -10.63 35.54
CA GLN A 54 -4.85 -10.00 34.51
C GLN A 54 -4.03 -8.89 33.90
N PRO A 55 -3.85 -8.89 32.56
CA PRO A 55 -3.21 -7.79 31.88
C PRO A 55 -4.08 -6.52 31.96
N GLU A 56 -3.44 -5.36 31.98
CA GLU A 56 -4.13 -4.06 31.88
C GLU A 56 -4.63 -3.84 30.46
N MET A 57 -5.78 -4.41 30.14
CA MET A 57 -6.40 -4.30 28.81
C MET A 57 -7.92 -4.12 28.93
N VAL A 58 -8.44 -3.17 28.16
CA VAL A 58 -9.87 -2.79 28.18
C VAL A 58 -10.79 -3.92 27.73
N TYR A 59 -10.34 -4.81 26.85
CA TYR A 59 -11.16 -5.87 26.23
C TYR A 59 -10.95 -7.25 26.84
N TYR A 60 -10.18 -7.39 27.92
CA TYR A 60 -9.84 -8.69 28.51
C TYR A 60 -11.08 -9.57 28.81
N ASP A 61 -12.14 -8.96 29.33
CA ASP A 61 -13.39 -9.66 29.65
C ASP A 61 -14.34 -9.80 28.43
N LYS A 62 -13.94 -9.27 27.25
CA LYS A 62 -14.76 -9.20 26.03
C LYS A 62 -14.07 -9.84 24.81
N ILE A 63 -13.12 -10.75 25.04
CA ILE A 63 -12.35 -11.36 23.93
C ILE A 63 -13.24 -12.16 22.97
N THR A 64 -14.27 -12.84 23.49
CA THR A 64 -15.24 -13.54 22.67
C THR A 64 -16.03 -12.59 21.77
N GLU A 65 -16.42 -11.44 22.31
CA GLU A 65 -17.13 -10.39 21.58
C GLU A 65 -16.22 -9.74 20.53
N VAL A 66 -14.93 -9.53 20.83
CA VAL A 66 -13.94 -9.06 19.83
C VAL A 66 -13.82 -10.07 18.68
N ALA A 67 -13.76 -11.37 18.97
CA ALA A 67 -13.72 -12.41 17.94
C ALA A 67 -14.99 -12.42 17.06
N THR A 68 -16.16 -12.27 17.66
CA THR A 68 -17.43 -12.17 16.91
C THR A 68 -17.53 -10.90 16.11
N PHE A 69 -16.99 -9.79 16.64
CA PHE A 69 -16.89 -8.51 15.93
C PHE A 69 -15.97 -8.61 14.70
N LEU A 70 -14.84 -9.29 14.79
CA LEU A 70 -13.96 -9.53 13.64
C LEU A 70 -14.70 -10.26 12.52
N VAL A 71 -15.47 -11.30 12.84
CA VAL A 71 -16.29 -12.01 11.84
C VAL A 71 -17.35 -11.11 11.24
N TYR A 72 -18.03 -10.30 12.06
CA TYR A 72 -19.01 -9.32 11.61
C TYR A 72 -18.39 -8.28 10.65
N LEU A 73 -17.21 -7.74 10.97
CA LEU A 73 -16.49 -6.82 10.10
C LEU A 73 -16.15 -7.45 8.74
N LEU A 74 -15.76 -8.72 8.73
CA LEU A 74 -15.48 -9.46 7.49
C LEU A 74 -16.74 -9.60 6.63
N GLU A 75 -17.90 -9.90 7.24
CA GLU A 75 -19.18 -10.00 6.53
C GLU A 75 -19.61 -8.63 5.96
N GLU A 76 -19.53 -7.56 6.75
CA GLU A 76 -19.87 -6.20 6.30
C GLU A 76 -18.93 -5.74 5.17
N ARG A 77 -17.64 -6.04 5.26
CA ARG A 77 -16.68 -5.78 4.18
C ARG A 77 -17.06 -6.56 2.90
N GLY A 78 -17.53 -7.79 3.03
CA GLY A 78 -18.02 -8.59 1.91
C GLY A 78 -19.24 -7.95 1.23
N LYS A 79 -20.21 -7.48 2.01
CA LYS A 79 -21.39 -6.75 1.50
C LYS A 79 -21.01 -5.46 0.78
N LEU A 80 -20.10 -4.68 1.37
CA LEU A 80 -19.56 -3.45 0.75
C LEU A 80 -18.83 -3.76 -0.56
N ALA A 81 -17.98 -4.79 -0.59
CA ALA A 81 -17.27 -5.19 -1.81
C ALA A 81 -18.23 -5.58 -2.94
N ALA A 82 -19.29 -6.31 -2.63
CA ALA A 82 -20.34 -6.64 -3.60
C ALA A 82 -21.07 -5.39 -4.13
N ALA A 83 -21.37 -4.42 -3.26
CA ALA A 83 -21.99 -3.16 -3.64
C ALA A 83 -21.06 -2.29 -4.51
N ILE A 84 -19.77 -2.21 -4.18
CA ILE A 84 -18.74 -1.54 -5.00
C ILE A 84 -18.66 -2.18 -6.38
N ARG A 85 -18.58 -3.51 -6.45
CA ARG A 85 -18.54 -4.23 -7.72
C ARG A 85 -19.74 -3.91 -8.58
N LYS A 86 -20.96 -3.98 -8.02
CA LYS A 86 -22.19 -3.64 -8.73
C LYS A 86 -22.19 -2.20 -9.26
N ALA A 87 -21.67 -1.25 -8.49
CA ALA A 87 -21.54 0.14 -8.92
C ALA A 87 -20.52 0.31 -10.06
N LYS A 88 -19.40 -0.45 -10.03
CA LYS A 88 -18.40 -0.46 -11.11
C LYS A 88 -18.93 -1.12 -12.39
N ASP A 89 -19.67 -2.20 -12.27
CA ASP A 89 -20.29 -2.92 -13.40
C ASP A 89 -21.33 -2.06 -14.13
N ALA A 90 -21.87 -1.03 -13.48
CA ALA A 90 -22.80 -0.08 -14.07
C ALA A 90 -22.11 1.06 -14.85
N LEU A 91 -20.78 1.16 -14.83
CA LEU A 91 -20.02 2.17 -15.56
C LEU A 91 -19.93 1.80 -17.04
N ASP A 92 -19.75 2.82 -17.88
CA ASP A 92 -19.52 2.68 -19.33
C ASP A 92 -18.05 2.31 -19.68
N MET A 93 -17.23 2.05 -18.66
CA MET A 93 -15.82 1.69 -18.78
C MET A 93 -15.44 0.65 -17.72
N ASP A 94 -14.54 -0.25 -18.07
CA ASP A 94 -13.87 -1.12 -17.08
C ASP A 94 -12.86 -0.28 -16.29
N MET A 95 -13.30 0.16 -15.12
CA MET A 95 -12.54 1.09 -14.28
C MET A 95 -11.20 0.50 -13.82
N ASP A 96 -11.16 -0.79 -13.48
CA ASP A 96 -9.94 -1.43 -12.95
C ASP A 96 -8.90 -1.60 -14.04
N SER A 97 -9.31 -2.04 -15.23
CA SER A 97 -8.45 -2.11 -16.40
C SER A 97 -7.92 -0.73 -16.81
N GLU A 98 -8.78 0.30 -16.83
CA GLU A 98 -8.34 1.65 -17.19
C GLU A 98 -7.41 2.28 -16.15
N ILE A 99 -7.59 2.04 -14.86
CA ILE A 99 -6.64 2.45 -13.81
C ILE A 99 -5.27 1.82 -14.07
N SER A 100 -5.23 0.51 -14.31
CA SER A 100 -3.99 -0.22 -14.58
C SER A 100 -3.28 0.29 -15.83
N LEU A 101 -4.02 0.42 -16.96
CA LEU A 101 -3.49 0.93 -18.22
C LEU A 101 -3.03 2.38 -18.11
N ASN A 102 -3.73 3.21 -17.32
CA ASN A 102 -3.33 4.59 -17.12
C ASN A 102 -2.03 4.70 -16.33
N GLY A 103 -1.81 3.83 -15.36
CA GLY A 103 -0.52 3.68 -14.68
C GLY A 103 0.61 3.34 -15.67
N CYS A 104 0.35 2.43 -16.62
CA CYS A 104 1.30 2.11 -17.70
C CYS A 104 1.57 3.32 -18.61
N ARG A 105 0.51 4.07 -19.01
CA ARG A 105 0.65 5.30 -19.81
C ARG A 105 1.54 6.33 -19.11
N GLN A 106 1.32 6.57 -17.81
CA GLN A 106 2.11 7.51 -17.01
C GLN A 106 3.59 7.06 -16.89
N ASN A 107 3.86 5.77 -16.78
CA ASN A 107 5.21 5.24 -16.78
C ASN A 107 5.91 5.50 -18.14
N VAL A 108 5.22 5.26 -19.26
CA VAL A 108 5.77 5.55 -20.60
C VAL A 108 6.00 7.05 -20.77
N VAL A 109 5.06 7.92 -20.34
CA VAL A 109 5.22 9.38 -20.33
C VAL A 109 6.50 9.79 -19.58
N ARG A 110 6.77 9.18 -18.42
CA ARG A 110 8.00 9.45 -17.65
C ARG A 110 9.25 9.10 -18.44
N VAL A 111 9.26 7.94 -19.11
CA VAL A 111 10.41 7.52 -19.97
C VAL A 111 10.61 8.48 -21.13
N LEU A 112 9.55 8.80 -21.89
CA LEU A 112 9.63 9.71 -23.04
C LEU A 112 10.05 11.14 -22.61
N ARG A 113 9.62 11.59 -21.42
CA ARG A 113 10.05 12.87 -20.84
C ARG A 113 11.54 12.87 -20.54
N SER A 114 12.06 11.79 -19.97
CA SER A 114 13.49 11.62 -19.72
C SER A 114 14.29 11.64 -21.04
N MET A 115 13.83 10.93 -22.07
CA MET A 115 14.44 10.96 -23.39
C MET A 115 14.45 12.39 -24.00
N ASN A 116 13.32 13.10 -23.91
CA ASN A 116 13.21 14.47 -24.45
C ASN A 116 14.15 15.47 -23.76
N GLN A 117 14.60 15.18 -22.54
CA GLN A 117 15.56 16.03 -21.78
C GLN A 117 17.01 15.75 -22.16
N LEU A 118 17.32 14.63 -22.83
CA LEU A 118 18.69 14.31 -23.22
C LEU A 118 19.23 15.38 -24.20
N ARG A 119 20.52 15.66 -24.08
CA ARG A 119 21.23 16.61 -24.94
C ARG A 119 22.52 15.98 -25.45
N ASP A 120 22.93 16.45 -26.62
CA ASP A 120 24.26 16.18 -27.11
C ASP A 120 25.31 16.82 -26.20
N SER A 121 26.44 16.19 -26.09
CA SER A 121 27.56 16.70 -25.31
C SER A 121 28.89 16.29 -25.91
N GLU A 122 29.87 17.15 -25.76
CA GLU A 122 31.24 16.88 -26.16
C GLU A 122 32.16 17.24 -25.01
N ARG A 123 33.15 16.37 -24.75
CA ARG A 123 34.18 16.62 -23.75
C ARG A 123 35.49 15.92 -24.14
N ILE A 124 36.60 16.51 -23.71
CA ILE A 124 37.90 15.89 -23.80
C ILE A 124 38.18 15.15 -22.48
N LEU A 125 38.54 13.90 -22.58
CA LEU A 125 39.04 13.08 -21.48
C LEU A 125 40.56 13.05 -21.55
N PHE A 126 41.21 13.86 -20.72
CA PHE A 126 42.65 13.95 -20.69
C PHE A 126 43.26 12.60 -20.25
N GLY A 127 44.20 12.06 -21.05
CA GLY A 127 44.83 10.77 -20.80
C GLY A 127 43.87 9.56 -20.82
N GLY A 128 42.61 9.74 -21.30
CA GLY A 128 41.54 8.73 -21.27
C GLY A 128 41.71 7.59 -22.29
N GLY A 129 42.64 7.71 -23.21
CA GLY A 129 42.97 6.68 -24.20
C GLY A 129 44.38 6.12 -23.99
N GLN A 130 44.55 4.87 -24.40
CA GLN A 130 45.83 4.21 -24.38
C GLN A 130 46.16 3.69 -25.78
N GLY A 131 47.42 3.89 -26.21
CA GLY A 131 47.92 3.39 -27.47
C GLY A 131 49.31 2.77 -27.25
N TYR A 132 49.83 2.13 -28.29
CA TYR A 132 51.16 1.49 -28.28
C TYR A 132 51.99 1.99 -29.47
N ARG A 133 53.28 2.19 -29.25
CA ARG A 133 54.25 2.51 -30.31
C ARG A 133 55.48 1.67 -30.11
N PHE A 134 56.26 1.46 -31.19
CA PHE A 134 57.59 0.85 -31.09
C PHE A 134 58.60 1.96 -30.79
N ASN A 135 59.54 1.68 -29.86
CA ASN A 135 60.67 2.52 -29.60
C ASN A 135 61.77 2.25 -30.65
N VAL A 136 62.91 2.94 -30.56
CA VAL A 136 64.07 2.78 -31.47
C VAL A 136 64.72 1.39 -31.40
N ASP A 137 64.50 0.67 -30.30
CA ASP A 137 65.01 -0.67 -30.04
C ASP A 137 64.06 -1.77 -30.51
N GLY A 138 62.84 -1.37 -31.10
CA GLY A 138 61.84 -2.29 -31.58
C GLY A 138 60.92 -2.85 -30.49
N GLU A 139 60.94 -2.29 -29.28
CA GLU A 139 60.07 -2.70 -28.17
C GLU A 139 58.76 -1.93 -28.21
N GLN A 140 57.66 -2.60 -27.85
CA GLN A 140 56.34 -2.00 -27.78
C GLN A 140 56.19 -1.20 -26.48
N VAL A 141 55.99 0.12 -26.58
CA VAL A 141 55.85 1.04 -25.48
C VAL A 141 54.43 1.63 -25.49
N ALA A 142 53.75 1.55 -24.34
CA ALA A 142 52.45 2.17 -24.17
C ALA A 142 52.58 3.70 -24.04
N TYR A 143 51.59 4.43 -24.60
CA TYR A 143 51.44 5.84 -24.36
C TYR A 143 49.99 6.19 -24.08
N THR A 144 49.72 7.28 -23.36
CA THR A 144 48.40 7.82 -23.14
C THR A 144 48.11 8.92 -24.14
N CYS A 145 46.83 9.05 -24.51
CA CYS A 145 46.37 10.15 -25.35
C CYS A 145 45.01 10.69 -24.84
N ASP A 146 44.70 11.89 -25.22
CA ASP A 146 43.42 12.47 -24.94
C ASP A 146 42.32 11.88 -25.83
N VAL A 147 41.13 11.67 -25.26
CA VAL A 147 39.97 11.15 -25.97
C VAL A 147 38.89 12.22 -26.08
N ARG A 148 38.58 12.60 -27.30
CA ARG A 148 37.42 13.43 -27.59
C ARG A 148 36.18 12.53 -27.56
N ARG A 149 35.39 12.64 -26.47
CA ARG A 149 34.15 11.90 -26.32
C ARG A 149 32.96 12.78 -26.78
N VAL A 150 32.35 12.40 -27.89
CA VAL A 150 31.13 13.00 -28.40
C VAL A 150 29.96 12.08 -28.08
N LYS A 151 28.97 12.59 -27.40
CA LYS A 151 27.70 11.90 -27.12
C LYS A 151 26.60 12.61 -27.89
N THR A 152 25.96 11.91 -28.80
CA THR A 152 24.82 12.40 -29.59
C THR A 152 23.59 11.57 -29.28
N ILE A 153 22.41 12.17 -29.34
CA ILE A 153 21.15 11.42 -29.25
C ILE A 153 20.97 10.60 -30.53
N ASN A 154 20.45 9.36 -30.40
CA ASN A 154 20.28 8.43 -31.53
C ASN A 154 18.81 8.21 -31.89
N PHE A 155 17.94 9.16 -31.57
CA PHE A 155 16.50 9.13 -31.85
C PHE A 155 16.00 10.47 -32.38
N ASP A 156 14.84 10.46 -33.09
CA ASP A 156 14.16 11.67 -33.55
C ASP A 156 13.42 12.31 -32.37
N ARG A 157 13.92 13.45 -31.91
CA ARG A 157 13.36 14.21 -30.81
C ARG A 157 11.95 14.73 -31.10
N ASN A 158 11.62 15.03 -32.36
CA ASN A 158 10.30 15.56 -32.71
C ASN A 158 9.24 14.46 -32.63
N VAL A 159 9.60 13.24 -33.04
CA VAL A 159 8.74 12.06 -32.85
C VAL A 159 8.49 11.82 -31.35
N ILE A 160 9.56 11.78 -30.53
CA ILE A 160 9.43 11.58 -29.08
C ILE A 160 8.55 12.67 -28.45
N ARG A 161 8.71 13.92 -28.83
CA ARG A 161 7.90 15.04 -28.31
C ARG A 161 6.42 14.91 -28.68
N ARG A 162 6.12 14.48 -29.92
CA ARG A 162 4.76 14.27 -30.38
C ARG A 162 4.09 13.12 -29.61
N GLU A 163 4.75 11.97 -29.50
CA GLU A 163 4.24 10.81 -28.77
C GLU A 163 4.06 11.12 -27.28
N LEU A 164 5.00 11.82 -26.66
CA LEU A 164 4.91 12.31 -25.28
C LEU A 164 3.65 13.18 -25.09
N GLY A 165 3.42 14.15 -26.00
CA GLY A 165 2.26 15.03 -25.91
C GLY A 165 0.93 14.31 -26.05
N ALA A 166 0.83 13.42 -27.03
CA ALA A 166 -0.38 12.63 -27.28
C ALA A 166 -0.70 11.69 -26.09
N LEU A 167 0.31 10.99 -25.59
CA LEU A 167 0.13 10.05 -24.50
C LEU A 167 -0.17 10.74 -23.16
N ASN A 168 0.49 11.88 -22.88
CA ASN A 168 0.22 12.66 -21.68
C ASN A 168 -1.23 13.18 -21.67
N LYS A 169 -1.70 13.73 -22.79
CA LYS A 169 -3.09 14.19 -22.93
C LYS A 169 -4.08 13.05 -22.67
N LYS A 170 -3.85 11.88 -23.27
CA LYS A 170 -4.71 10.71 -23.06
C LYS A 170 -4.70 10.24 -21.61
N ALA A 171 -3.53 10.25 -20.95
CA ALA A 171 -3.43 9.87 -19.54
C ALA A 171 -4.20 10.85 -18.63
N GLU A 172 -4.14 12.14 -18.91
CA GLU A 172 -4.88 13.18 -18.18
C GLU A 172 -6.40 13.05 -18.39
N GLU A 173 -6.86 12.82 -19.63
CA GLU A 173 -8.28 12.60 -19.94
C GLU A 173 -8.85 11.38 -19.20
N ILE A 174 -8.11 10.27 -19.16
CA ILE A 174 -8.53 9.06 -18.44
C ILE A 174 -8.52 9.28 -16.93
N SER A 175 -7.51 9.96 -16.38
CA SER A 175 -7.47 10.31 -14.94
C SER A 175 -8.71 11.13 -14.55
N ALA A 176 -9.02 12.18 -15.32
CA ALA A 176 -10.19 13.01 -15.05
C ALA A 176 -11.51 12.20 -15.13
N ARG A 177 -11.62 11.26 -16.06
CA ARG A 177 -12.80 10.39 -16.19
C ARG A 177 -12.93 9.44 -15.00
N ILE A 178 -11.81 8.84 -14.55
CA ILE A 178 -11.77 8.00 -13.34
C ILE A 178 -12.22 8.81 -12.11
N ASP A 179 -11.66 10.01 -11.93
CA ASP A 179 -12.01 10.89 -10.81
C ASP A 179 -13.50 11.25 -10.82
N LEU A 180 -14.05 11.54 -12.00
CA LEU A 180 -15.48 11.81 -12.16
C LEU A 180 -16.32 10.58 -11.76
N CYS A 181 -15.97 9.38 -12.22
CA CYS A 181 -16.66 8.15 -11.83
C CYS A 181 -16.59 7.92 -10.32
N MET A 182 -15.46 8.19 -9.68
CA MET A 182 -15.27 8.04 -8.24
C MET A 182 -16.23 8.89 -7.40
N ILE A 183 -16.59 10.08 -7.88
CA ILE A 183 -17.45 11.02 -7.11
C ILE A 183 -18.91 10.98 -7.53
N THR A 184 -19.22 10.56 -8.77
CA THR A 184 -20.60 10.55 -9.30
C THR A 184 -21.31 9.22 -9.16
N SER A 185 -20.56 8.10 -9.18
CA SER A 185 -21.17 6.77 -9.13
C SER A 185 -21.66 6.43 -7.73
N THR A 186 -22.92 6.01 -7.62
CA THR A 186 -23.55 5.70 -6.35
C THR A 186 -23.38 4.24 -5.97
N VAL A 187 -22.88 3.99 -4.77
CA VAL A 187 -22.80 2.68 -4.12
C VAL A 187 -23.99 2.52 -3.16
N SER A 188 -24.82 1.52 -3.42
CA SER A 188 -26.00 1.21 -2.61
C SER A 188 -25.60 0.35 -1.41
N TYR A 189 -25.07 1.02 -0.38
CA TYR A 189 -24.67 0.41 0.89
C TYR A 189 -24.84 1.43 2.02
N THR A 190 -25.34 0.98 3.17
CA THR A 190 -25.49 1.80 4.38
C THR A 190 -24.54 1.24 5.44
N PRO A 191 -23.52 1.99 5.86
CA PRO A 191 -22.57 1.52 6.88
C PRO A 191 -23.25 1.42 8.23
N PRO A 192 -22.90 0.43 9.08
CA PRO A 192 -23.43 0.30 10.43
C PRO A 192 -22.85 1.33 11.41
N PHE A 193 -21.72 1.95 11.09
CA PHE A 193 -21.05 2.99 11.88
C PHE A 193 -20.38 4.02 10.96
N ASP A 194 -19.96 5.14 11.53
CA ASP A 194 -19.28 6.21 10.79
C ASP A 194 -17.90 5.79 10.28
N VAL A 195 -17.48 6.31 9.13
CA VAL A 195 -16.14 6.06 8.55
C VAL A 195 -15.01 6.60 9.45
N GLY A 196 -15.31 7.61 10.27
CA GLY A 196 -14.39 8.19 11.25
C GLY A 196 -14.39 7.50 12.61
N ALA A 197 -15.25 6.48 12.84
CA ALA A 197 -15.35 5.81 14.12
C ALA A 197 -14.04 5.16 14.55
N THR A 198 -13.70 5.27 15.83
CA THR A 198 -12.60 4.51 16.46
C THR A 198 -12.99 3.03 16.57
N PHE A 199 -12.04 2.18 16.98
CA PHE A 199 -12.34 0.78 17.26
C PHE A 199 -13.37 0.65 18.37
N ASP A 200 -13.22 1.41 19.47
CA ASP A 200 -14.15 1.42 20.60
C ASP A 200 -15.57 1.78 20.16
N GLU A 201 -15.72 2.86 19.40
CA GLU A 201 -17.03 3.33 18.93
C GLU A 201 -17.73 2.33 18.01
N ALA A 202 -16.95 1.70 17.10
CA ALA A 202 -17.45 0.68 16.19
C ALA A 202 -17.83 -0.60 16.94
N PHE A 203 -17.02 -1.02 17.91
CA PHE A 203 -17.26 -2.18 18.75
C PHE A 203 -18.46 -1.99 19.67
N ASP A 204 -18.60 -0.84 20.32
CA ASP A 204 -19.77 -0.50 21.15
C ASP A 204 -21.08 -0.47 20.33
N THR A 205 -20.99 0.07 19.11
CA THR A 205 -22.13 0.05 18.17
C THR A 205 -22.53 -1.39 17.82
N PHE A 206 -21.55 -2.27 17.56
CA PHE A 206 -21.81 -3.69 17.33
C PHE A 206 -22.44 -4.37 18.53
N LEU A 207 -21.92 -4.19 19.75
CA LEU A 207 -22.47 -4.78 20.98
C LEU A 207 -23.91 -4.35 21.22
N THR A 208 -24.22 -3.06 20.96
CA THR A 208 -25.57 -2.53 21.10
C THR A 208 -26.54 -3.13 20.08
N SER A 209 -26.07 -3.45 18.88
CA SER A 209 -26.86 -4.06 17.81
C SER A 209 -27.05 -5.56 17.98
N ALA A 210 -26.05 -6.27 18.51
CA ALA A 210 -26.09 -7.71 18.76
C ALA A 210 -26.93 -8.11 20.00
N GLY A 211 -27.17 -7.18 20.93
CA GLY A 211 -28.00 -7.39 22.11
C GLY A 211 -29.51 -7.20 21.88
N LYS A 212 -29.94 -6.98 20.64
CA LYS A 212 -31.34 -6.95 20.22
C LYS A 212 -31.72 -8.17 19.42
#